data_c91d994d798b4821306b4fd64d0edfc5
#
_entry.id   c91d994d798b4821306b4fd64d0edfc5
#
_cell.length_a   1.000
_cell.length_b   1.000
_cell.length_c   1.000
_cell.angle_alpha   90.00
_cell.angle_beta   90.00
_cell.angle_gamma   90.00
#
_symmetry.space_group_name_H-M   'P 1'
#
loop_
_entity.id
_entity.type
_entity.pdbx_description
1 polymer ?
#
loop_
_entity_poly.entity_id
_entity_poly.type
_entity_poly.pdbx_seq_one_letter_code
_entity_poly.pdbx_strand_id
1 'polypeptide(L)'
;MNKRWLPIIVLILVIAPLAWFSLSFKNQEIADSSYEISNLKLSEFDEIFIDFPSKAATSFKKINGYWYQTKPYQTRADQNIVYRLLSILATKSKEKLESLQIEKYGLDKPKLKMTFSNENQKEVFSFGTYNPVTEQQYVLYD
;
A
#
# COMPACT_ATOMS: atom_id res chain seq x y z
N MET A 1 5.30 -8.81 -62.80
CA MET A 1 4.86 -8.55 -61.42
C MET A 1 3.47 -7.93 -61.45
N ASN A 2 2.45 -8.65 -60.94
CA ASN A 2 1.06 -8.19 -61.00
C ASN A 2 0.88 -6.97 -60.06
N LYS A 3 0.55 -5.82 -60.62
CA LYS A 3 0.30 -4.56 -59.90
C LYS A 3 -0.74 -4.67 -58.72
N ARG A 4 -1.47 -5.77 -58.65
CA ARG A 4 -2.47 -6.06 -57.63
C ARG A 4 -1.87 -6.38 -56.23
N TRP A 5 -0.60 -6.78 -56.16
CA TRP A 5 0.07 -7.10 -54.89
C TRP A 5 0.76 -5.90 -54.23
N LEU A 6 0.96 -4.84 -55.00
CA LEU A 6 1.63 -3.63 -54.53
C LEU A 6 0.95 -2.99 -53.32
N PRO A 7 -0.40 -2.81 -53.29
CA PRO A 7 -1.07 -2.26 -52.09
C PRO A 7 -0.97 -3.19 -50.88
N ILE A 8 -0.92 -4.51 -51.07
CA ILE A 8 -0.79 -5.47 -49.97
C ILE A 8 0.61 -5.38 -49.35
N ILE A 9 1.65 -5.27 -50.16
CA ILE A 9 3.04 -5.13 -49.71
C ILE A 9 3.20 -3.82 -48.93
N VAL A 10 2.63 -2.71 -49.40
CA VAL A 10 2.65 -1.41 -48.72
C VAL A 10 1.94 -1.50 -47.39
N LEU A 11 0.78 -2.17 -47.30
CA LEU A 11 0.02 -2.34 -46.07
C LEU A 11 0.82 -3.15 -45.03
N ILE A 12 1.47 -4.23 -45.44
CA ILE A 12 2.32 -5.04 -44.55
C ILE A 12 3.52 -4.20 -44.05
N LEU A 13 4.11 -3.38 -44.89
CA LEU A 13 5.27 -2.55 -44.56
C LEU A 13 4.94 -1.45 -43.55
N VAL A 14 3.67 -1.05 -43.47
CA VAL A 14 3.18 -0.10 -42.47
C VAL A 14 2.74 -0.82 -41.16
N ILE A 15 2.06 -1.95 -41.28
CA ILE A 15 1.54 -2.67 -40.12
C ILE A 15 2.66 -3.36 -39.31
N ALA A 16 3.66 -3.93 -40.01
CA ALA A 16 4.75 -4.63 -39.31
C ALA A 16 5.54 -3.77 -38.36
N PRO A 17 5.98 -2.55 -38.69
CA PRO A 17 6.67 -1.68 -37.73
C PRO A 17 5.74 -1.16 -36.60
N LEU A 18 4.45 -0.91 -36.88
CA LEU A 18 3.49 -0.53 -35.85
C LEU A 18 3.23 -1.66 -34.87
N ALA A 19 3.11 -2.89 -35.36
CA ALA A 19 2.98 -4.08 -34.51
C ALA A 19 4.24 -4.31 -33.67
N TRP A 20 5.43 -4.18 -34.29
CA TRP A 20 6.71 -4.27 -33.58
C TRP A 20 6.82 -3.20 -32.49
N PHE A 21 6.48 -1.97 -32.81
CA PHE A 21 6.47 -0.85 -31.87
C PHE A 21 5.51 -1.12 -30.71
N SER A 22 4.28 -1.54 -30.99
CA SER A 22 3.29 -1.87 -29.97
C SER A 22 3.72 -3.04 -29.07
N LEU A 23 4.34 -4.07 -29.62
CA LEU A 23 4.86 -5.21 -28.87
C LEU A 23 6.11 -4.83 -28.05
N SER A 24 6.98 -3.96 -28.59
CA SER A 24 8.15 -3.48 -27.87
C SER A 24 7.80 -2.60 -26.66
N PHE A 25 6.74 -1.79 -26.76
CA PHE A 25 6.25 -1.01 -25.62
C PHE A 25 5.51 -1.87 -24.59
N LYS A 26 4.90 -2.98 -24.98
CA LYS A 26 4.23 -3.90 -24.06
C LYS A 26 5.23 -4.70 -23.19
N ASN A 27 6.49 -4.78 -23.61
CA ASN A 27 7.57 -5.43 -22.86
C ASN A 27 8.40 -4.47 -21.99
N GLN A 28 8.09 -3.17 -21.96
CA GLN A 28 8.37 -2.38 -20.77
C GLN A 28 7.32 -2.77 -19.74
N GLU A 29 7.44 -3.94 -19.15
CA GLU A 29 7.09 -4.12 -17.77
C GLU A 29 7.77 -2.95 -17.06
N ILE A 30 6.96 -1.97 -16.65
CA ILE A 30 7.33 -1.11 -15.55
C ILE A 30 7.73 -2.13 -14.51
N ALA A 31 9.02 -2.30 -14.28
CA ALA A 31 9.50 -3.03 -13.12
C ALA A 31 8.73 -2.38 -11.99
N ASP A 32 7.72 -3.08 -11.51
CA ASP A 32 6.88 -2.65 -10.40
C ASP A 32 7.83 -2.70 -9.21
N SER A 33 8.62 -1.63 -9.08
CA SER A 33 9.53 -1.42 -7.97
C SER A 33 8.66 -1.14 -6.76
N SER A 34 7.94 -2.20 -6.34
CA SER A 34 7.15 -2.15 -5.13
C SER A 34 8.11 -2.34 -3.95
N TYR A 35 8.17 -1.31 -3.12
CA TYR A 35 8.92 -1.34 -1.89
C TYR A 35 8.05 -1.96 -0.81
N GLU A 36 8.54 -2.98 -0.14
CA GLU A 36 7.91 -3.49 1.07
C GLU A 36 8.05 -2.42 2.16
N ILE A 37 6.92 -2.00 2.74
CA ILE A 37 6.93 -1.01 3.82
C ILE A 37 7.55 -1.64 5.06
N SER A 38 7.23 -2.92 5.33
CA SER A 38 7.82 -3.68 6.40
C SER A 38 7.94 -5.16 6.02
N ASN A 39 8.90 -5.88 6.63
CA ASN A 39 9.06 -7.33 6.48
C ASN A 39 8.34 -8.10 7.61
N LEU A 40 7.36 -7.48 8.25
CA LEU A 40 6.69 -8.00 9.42
C LEU A 40 5.60 -9.01 9.06
N LYS A 41 5.47 -10.04 9.88
CA LYS A 41 4.39 -11.03 9.72
C LYS A 41 3.18 -10.64 10.56
N LEU A 42 2.01 -10.75 9.95
CA LEU A 42 0.73 -10.45 10.61
C LEU A 42 0.51 -11.24 11.90
N SER A 43 1.07 -12.45 11.98
CA SER A 43 0.91 -13.36 13.11
C SER A 43 1.77 -13.00 14.33
N GLU A 44 2.72 -12.11 14.18
CA GLU A 44 3.68 -11.74 15.23
C GLU A 44 3.09 -10.75 16.25
N PHE A 45 1.99 -10.08 15.89
CA PHE A 45 1.38 -9.05 16.74
C PHE A 45 0.11 -9.56 17.40
N ASP A 46 -0.09 -9.14 18.64
CA ASP A 46 -1.24 -9.47 19.47
C ASP A 46 -1.98 -8.25 20.04
N GLU A 47 -1.43 -7.05 19.79
CA GLU A 47 -2.06 -5.78 20.15
C GLU A 47 -2.03 -4.81 18.97
N ILE A 48 -3.12 -4.06 18.80
CA ILE A 48 -3.26 -2.97 17.83
C ILE A 48 -3.81 -1.76 18.57
N PHE A 49 -3.14 -0.63 18.44
CA PHE A 49 -3.59 0.64 18.99
C PHE A 49 -3.75 1.65 17.85
N ILE A 50 -4.93 2.25 17.75
CA ILE A 50 -5.26 3.23 16.72
C ILE A 50 -5.55 4.55 17.42
N ASP A 51 -4.74 5.55 17.12
CA ASP A 51 -4.86 6.88 17.64
C ASP A 51 -5.29 7.88 16.58
N PHE A 52 -6.37 8.59 16.86
CA PHE A 52 -6.90 9.67 16.03
C PHE A 52 -6.79 10.98 16.82
N PRO A 53 -6.18 12.06 16.27
CA PRO A 53 -6.01 13.32 17.00
C PRO A 53 -7.31 13.95 17.55
N SER A 54 -8.45 13.61 16.94
CA SER A 54 -9.74 14.22 17.24
C SER A 54 -10.82 13.26 17.75
N LYS A 55 -10.48 11.99 17.98
CA LYS A 55 -11.42 10.95 18.41
C LYS A 55 -10.82 10.10 19.51
N ALA A 56 -11.68 9.38 20.23
CA ALA A 56 -11.21 8.40 21.19
C ALA A 56 -10.37 7.32 20.51
N ALA A 57 -9.24 7.01 21.12
CA ALA A 57 -8.36 5.95 20.62
C ALA A 57 -9.08 4.59 20.70
N THR A 58 -8.78 3.74 19.71
CA THR A 58 -9.31 2.38 19.65
C THR A 58 -8.17 1.40 19.85
N SER A 59 -8.39 0.37 20.64
CA SER A 59 -7.39 -0.69 20.82
C SER A 59 -8.00 -2.07 20.72
N PHE A 60 -7.19 -2.99 20.18
CA PHE A 60 -7.54 -4.39 20.04
C PHE A 60 -6.44 -5.24 20.67
N LYS A 61 -6.85 -6.34 21.29
CA LYS A 61 -5.93 -7.34 21.85
C LYS A 61 -6.39 -8.75 21.47
N LYS A 62 -5.42 -9.59 21.16
CA LYS A 62 -5.66 -11.00 20.86
C LYS A 62 -5.63 -11.80 22.16
N ILE A 63 -6.72 -12.51 22.45
CA ILE A 63 -6.87 -13.34 23.64
C ILE A 63 -7.35 -14.71 23.20
N ASN A 64 -6.62 -15.76 23.54
CA ASN A 64 -6.95 -17.14 23.17
C ASN A 64 -7.24 -17.33 21.66
N GLY A 65 -6.46 -16.65 20.82
CA GLY A 65 -6.59 -16.75 19.36
C GLY A 65 -7.64 -15.85 18.72
N TYR A 66 -8.41 -15.12 19.49
CA TYR A 66 -9.46 -14.21 19.01
C TYR A 66 -9.17 -12.76 19.37
N TRP A 67 -9.53 -11.84 18.48
CA TRP A 67 -9.39 -10.42 18.69
C TRP A 67 -10.57 -9.82 19.45
N TYR A 68 -10.26 -8.99 20.43
CA TYR A 68 -11.20 -8.20 21.22
C TYR A 68 -10.84 -6.74 21.13
N GLN A 69 -11.82 -5.89 20.96
CA GLN A 69 -11.66 -4.45 21.19
C GLN A 69 -11.58 -4.23 22.70
N THR A 70 -10.58 -3.47 23.15
CA THR A 70 -10.38 -3.15 24.58
C THR A 70 -10.64 -1.70 24.90
N LYS A 71 -10.59 -0.83 23.90
CA LYS A 71 -10.95 0.61 24.00
C LYS A 71 -11.78 1.03 22.79
N PRO A 72 -12.73 1.97 22.94
CA PRO A 72 -13.18 2.64 24.16
C PRO A 72 -14.06 1.77 25.08
N TYR A 73 -14.54 0.64 24.59
CA TYR A 73 -15.33 -0.33 25.35
C TYR A 73 -14.88 -1.75 24.99
N GLN A 74 -15.11 -2.69 25.90
CA GLN A 74 -14.68 -4.06 25.71
C GLN A 74 -15.75 -4.87 24.99
N THR A 75 -15.39 -5.43 23.83
CA THR A 75 -16.28 -6.31 23.03
C THR A 75 -15.47 -7.26 22.17
N ARG A 76 -16.08 -8.32 21.67
CA ARG A 76 -15.45 -9.18 20.67
C ARG A 76 -15.38 -8.42 19.36
N ALA A 77 -14.19 -8.33 18.80
CA ALA A 77 -13.97 -7.66 17.51
C ALA A 77 -14.40 -8.55 16.33
N ASP A 78 -14.78 -7.91 15.22
CA ASP A 78 -14.88 -8.62 13.94
C ASP A 78 -13.46 -9.00 13.48
N GLN A 79 -13.22 -10.29 13.43
CA GLN A 79 -11.90 -10.83 13.09
C GLN A 79 -11.45 -10.39 11.69
N ASN A 80 -12.36 -10.29 10.72
CA ASN A 80 -12.05 -9.90 9.35
C ASN A 80 -11.61 -8.43 9.28
N ILE A 81 -12.22 -7.56 10.09
CA ILE A 81 -11.82 -6.16 10.19
C ILE A 81 -10.41 -6.07 10.76
N VAL A 82 -10.13 -6.81 11.84
CA VAL A 82 -8.80 -6.79 12.45
C VAL A 82 -7.74 -7.36 11.51
N TYR A 83 -8.03 -8.43 10.77
CA TYR A 83 -7.11 -8.96 9.76
C TYR A 83 -6.84 -7.95 8.63
N ARG A 84 -7.82 -7.15 8.24
CA ARG A 84 -7.60 -6.04 7.28
C ARG A 84 -6.70 -4.94 7.85
N LEU A 85 -6.81 -4.62 9.12
CA LEU A 85 -5.88 -3.70 9.77
C LEU A 85 -4.46 -4.25 9.79
N LEU A 86 -4.30 -5.52 10.13
CA LEU A 86 -3.00 -6.19 10.12
C LEU A 86 -2.40 -6.28 8.70
N SER A 87 -3.21 -6.33 7.65
CA SER A 87 -2.70 -6.40 6.26
C SER A 87 -1.89 -5.19 5.85
N ILE A 88 -1.99 -4.07 6.60
CA ILE A 88 -1.13 -2.89 6.40
C ILE A 88 0.35 -3.24 6.57
N LEU A 89 0.68 -4.16 7.47
CA LEU A 89 2.05 -4.63 7.69
C LEU A 89 2.68 -5.27 6.44
N ALA A 90 1.86 -5.89 5.60
CA ALA A 90 2.28 -6.53 4.35
C ALA A 90 2.06 -5.65 3.11
N THR A 91 1.70 -4.39 3.30
CA THR A 91 1.42 -3.47 2.19
C THR A 91 2.72 -3.05 1.51
N LYS A 92 2.66 -2.95 0.18
CA LYS A 92 3.78 -2.46 -0.63
C LYS A 92 3.53 -1.04 -1.09
N SER A 93 4.59 -0.25 -1.16
CA SER A 93 4.57 1.10 -1.71
C SER A 93 5.11 1.10 -3.14
N LYS A 94 4.53 1.94 -4.00
CA LYS A 94 5.06 2.18 -5.35
C LYS A 94 6.31 3.07 -5.33
N GLU A 95 6.47 3.86 -4.27
CA GLU A 95 7.54 4.84 -4.15
C GLU A 95 8.03 4.90 -2.70
N LYS A 96 9.33 5.03 -2.54
CA LYS A 96 9.98 5.31 -1.27
C LYS A 96 10.54 6.72 -1.33
N LEU A 97 10.06 7.59 -0.46
CA LEU A 97 10.52 8.97 -0.38
C LEU A 97 11.70 9.06 0.58
N GLU A 98 12.82 9.59 0.12
CA GLU A 98 14.02 9.84 0.92
C GLU A 98 14.01 11.23 1.59
N SER A 99 12.87 11.94 1.54
CA SER A 99 12.79 13.31 1.99
C SER A 99 12.58 13.39 3.50
N LEU A 100 13.43 14.18 4.16
CA LEU A 100 13.25 14.60 5.56
C LEU A 100 12.14 15.65 5.75
N GLN A 101 11.44 16.06 4.68
CA GLN A 101 10.38 17.08 4.72
C GLN A 101 9.04 16.46 5.12
N ILE A 102 8.96 15.91 6.33
CA ILE A 102 7.76 15.24 6.85
C ILE A 102 6.54 16.16 6.91
N GLU A 103 6.75 17.45 7.13
CA GLU A 103 5.70 18.48 7.15
C GLU A 103 4.95 18.58 5.82
N LYS A 104 5.66 18.49 4.69
CA LYS A 104 5.08 18.54 3.35
C LYS A 104 4.05 17.43 3.10
N TYR A 105 4.25 16.30 3.76
CA TYR A 105 3.40 15.12 3.64
C TYR A 105 2.38 15.00 4.78
N GLY A 106 2.33 15.99 5.68
CA GLY A 106 1.44 16.01 6.85
C GLY A 106 1.77 14.91 7.86
N LEU A 107 3.02 14.48 7.91
CA LEU A 107 3.52 13.43 8.78
C LEU A 107 4.03 13.97 10.13
N ASP A 108 4.24 15.30 10.23
CA ASP A 108 4.49 16.02 11.49
C ASP A 108 3.26 16.02 12.40
N LYS A 109 2.07 16.05 11.79
CA LYS A 109 0.76 15.99 12.46
C LYS A 109 -0.11 14.94 11.79
N PRO A 110 0.21 13.66 11.95
CA PRO A 110 -0.49 12.59 11.25
C PRO A 110 -1.97 12.55 11.64
N LYS A 111 -2.81 12.27 10.65
CA LYS A 111 -4.27 12.13 10.83
C LYS A 111 -4.67 10.85 11.56
N LEU A 112 -3.77 9.90 11.56
CA LEU A 112 -3.94 8.59 12.14
C LEU A 112 -2.58 8.00 12.48
N LYS A 113 -2.44 7.42 13.67
CA LYS A 113 -1.31 6.56 14.03
C LYS A 113 -1.83 5.16 14.36
N MET A 114 -1.20 4.17 13.77
CA MET A 114 -1.44 2.77 14.10
C MET A 114 -0.19 2.18 14.72
N THR A 115 -0.34 1.60 15.89
CA THR A 115 0.74 0.90 16.57
C THR A 115 0.38 -0.57 16.65
N PHE A 116 1.28 -1.41 16.17
CA PHE A 116 1.22 -2.86 16.32
C PHE A 116 2.26 -3.27 17.34
N SER A 117 1.88 -4.08 18.30
CA SER A 117 2.80 -4.49 19.35
C SER A 117 2.59 -5.94 19.78
N ASN A 118 3.64 -6.49 20.35
CA ASN A 118 3.66 -7.71 21.12
C ASN A 118 4.59 -7.52 22.33
N GLU A 119 4.93 -8.57 23.05
CA GLU A 119 5.82 -8.50 24.21
C GLU A 119 7.24 -8.01 23.88
N ASN A 120 7.71 -8.21 22.63
CA ASN A 120 9.10 -8.01 22.23
C ASN A 120 9.33 -6.82 21.30
N GLN A 121 8.30 -6.37 20.60
CA GLN A 121 8.44 -5.36 19.54
C GLN A 121 7.22 -4.45 19.45
N LYS A 122 7.46 -3.26 18.94
CA LYS A 122 6.46 -2.23 18.72
C LYS A 122 6.76 -1.48 17.44
N GLU A 123 5.80 -1.43 16.54
CA GLU A 123 5.92 -0.85 15.21
C GLU A 123 4.85 0.24 15.04
N VAL A 124 5.24 1.38 14.52
CA VAL A 124 4.38 2.55 14.40
C VAL A 124 4.25 2.97 12.95
N PHE A 125 3.00 3.09 12.48
CA PHE A 125 2.66 3.60 11.17
C PHE A 125 1.90 4.93 11.34
N SER A 126 2.49 6.00 10.85
CA SER A 126 1.89 7.34 10.88
C SER A 126 1.36 7.69 9.49
N PHE A 127 0.08 8.05 9.41
CA PHE A 127 -0.61 8.36 8.15
C PHE A 127 -0.78 9.88 8.01
N GLY A 128 -0.15 10.44 7.01
CA GLY A 128 -0.16 11.87 6.71
C GLY A 128 -1.30 12.29 5.78
N THR A 129 -0.97 13.08 4.78
CA THR A 129 -1.94 13.58 3.79
C THR A 129 -2.23 12.55 2.72
N TYR A 130 -3.49 12.48 2.29
CA TYR A 130 -3.89 11.73 1.10
C TYR A 130 -3.71 12.60 -0.15
N ASN A 131 -3.10 12.05 -1.19
CA ASN A 131 -2.96 12.71 -2.48
C ASN A 131 -4.08 12.23 -3.43
N PRO A 132 -5.06 13.08 -3.75
CA PRO A 132 -6.20 12.68 -4.58
C PRO A 132 -5.85 12.51 -6.07
N VAL A 133 -4.70 13.04 -6.51
CA VAL A 133 -4.26 12.92 -7.91
C VAL A 133 -3.63 11.56 -8.18
N THR A 134 -2.82 11.08 -7.24
CA THR A 134 -2.14 9.77 -7.35
C THR A 134 -2.89 8.66 -6.62
N GLU A 135 -3.97 9.01 -5.90
CA GLU A 135 -4.75 8.11 -5.04
C GLU A 135 -3.88 7.40 -3.98
N GLN A 136 -2.83 8.08 -3.52
CA GLN A 136 -1.86 7.53 -2.58
C GLN A 136 -1.94 8.21 -1.22
N GLN A 137 -1.68 7.43 -0.18
CA GLN A 137 -1.57 7.89 1.20
C GLN A 137 -0.09 7.93 1.59
N TYR A 138 0.36 9.08 2.10
CA TYR A 138 1.70 9.15 2.68
C TYR A 138 1.72 8.43 4.02
N VAL A 139 2.73 7.56 4.19
CA VAL A 139 2.90 6.76 5.39
C VAL A 139 4.36 6.86 5.86
N LEU A 140 4.55 7.12 7.14
CA LEU A 140 5.84 7.00 7.80
C LEU A 140 5.80 5.74 8.67
N TYR A 141 6.77 4.87 8.48
CA TYR A 141 7.03 3.69 9.28
C TYR A 141 8.24 3.95 10.16
N ASP A 142 8.09 3.74 11.47
CA ASP A 142 9.09 4.03 12.50
C ASP A 142 9.19 2.86 13.50
#